data_304e6617a1d44f4da4e413e68f12dbb1
#
_entry.id   304e6617a1d44f4da4e413e68f12dbb1
#
_cell.length_a   1.000
_cell.length_b   1.000
_cell.length_c   1.000
_cell.angle_alpha   90.00
_cell.angle_beta   90.00
_cell.angle_gamma   90.00
#
_symmetry.space_group_name_H-M   'P 1'
#
loop_
_entity.id
_entity.type
_entity.pdbx_description
1 polymer ?
#
loop_
_entity_poly.entity_id
_entity_poly.type
_entity_poly.pdbx_seq_one_letter_code
_entity_poly.pdbx_strand_id
1 'polypeptide(L)'
;ARKRAQAGELLFGTIDSYLIWKLSGGMSHKTDVTNASRTMLFNIEEQKWDEDLLNLFAIPRSMLPEVCDNVFDFGTTSVLGGEVSIGGVAGDQQAALIGQCCVKPGEVKSTYGTGCFLILNTGAERLHSQSKLLTTVAYRVNGKITYALEGSIFVAGSAIQWLRDEMEFFSDASDTEKLAMQASDESLSLIHISEPTRPLR
;
A
#
# COMPACT_ATOMS: atom_id res chain seq x y z
N ALA A 1 -3.49 29.32 -1.75
CA ALA A 1 -3.25 28.07 -1.00
C ALA A 1 -1.97 28.14 -0.16
N ARG A 2 -0.77 28.45 -0.74
CA ARG A 2 0.53 28.36 -0.06
C ARG A 2 0.65 29.22 1.21
N LYS A 3 0.22 30.50 1.18
CA LYS A 3 0.23 31.38 2.36
C LYS A 3 -0.64 30.82 3.50
N ARG A 4 -1.80 30.26 3.17
CA ARG A 4 -2.69 29.64 4.16
C ARG A 4 -2.09 28.36 4.74
N ALA A 5 -1.41 27.57 3.90
CA ALA A 5 -0.68 26.40 4.33
C ALA A 5 0.45 26.73 5.31
N GLN A 6 1.24 27.76 4.98
CA GLN A 6 2.31 28.26 5.86
C GLN A 6 1.78 28.84 7.18
N ALA A 7 0.57 29.39 7.16
CA ALA A 7 -0.12 29.89 8.36
C ALA A 7 -0.78 28.75 9.20
N GLY A 8 -0.68 27.48 8.78
CA GLY A 8 -1.29 26.35 9.48
C GLY A 8 -2.82 26.26 9.31
N GLU A 9 -3.39 26.98 8.34
CA GLU A 9 -4.84 26.98 8.09
C GLU A 9 -5.28 25.78 7.20
N LEU A 10 -4.34 25.08 6.59
CA LEU A 10 -4.61 23.93 5.73
C LEU A 10 -3.87 22.72 6.25
N LEU A 11 -4.58 21.60 6.33
CA LEU A 11 -4.03 20.32 6.68
C LEU A 11 -4.03 19.40 5.45
N PHE A 12 -3.01 18.55 5.36
CA PHE A 12 -2.90 17.49 4.38
C PHE A 12 -3.04 16.15 5.08
N GLY A 13 -3.55 15.17 4.37
CA GLY A 13 -3.56 13.77 4.82
C GLY A 13 -3.93 12.84 3.70
N THR A 14 -3.51 11.61 3.84
CA THR A 14 -4.02 10.45 3.13
C THR A 14 -5.43 10.14 3.66
N ILE A 15 -6.11 9.17 3.07
CA ILE A 15 -7.51 8.88 3.42
C ILE A 15 -7.69 8.51 4.90
N ASP A 16 -6.72 7.83 5.49
CA ASP A 16 -6.68 7.49 6.91
C ASP A 16 -6.69 8.72 7.81
N SER A 17 -5.83 9.72 7.52
CA SER A 17 -5.81 10.98 8.27
C SER A 17 -7.15 11.71 8.20
N TYR A 18 -7.79 11.71 7.02
CA TYR A 18 -9.10 12.31 6.86
C TYR A 18 -10.18 11.56 7.67
N LEU A 19 -10.14 10.23 7.66
CA LEU A 19 -11.07 9.41 8.43
C LEU A 19 -10.88 9.61 9.93
N ILE A 20 -9.63 9.60 10.42
CA ILE A 20 -9.31 9.87 11.83
C ILE A 20 -9.84 11.25 12.22
N TRP A 21 -9.55 12.26 11.41
CA TRP A 21 -10.01 13.62 11.66
C TRP A 21 -11.55 13.72 11.72
N LYS A 22 -12.25 13.09 10.78
CA LYS A 22 -13.71 13.05 10.76
C LYS A 22 -14.29 12.30 11.96
N LEU A 23 -13.77 11.10 12.25
CA LEU A 23 -14.25 10.26 13.33
C LEU A 23 -14.00 10.89 14.70
N SER A 24 -12.88 11.59 14.88
CA SER A 24 -12.53 12.27 16.12
C SER A 24 -13.18 13.66 16.27
N GLY A 25 -14.09 14.05 15.36
CA GLY A 25 -14.71 15.37 15.41
C GLY A 25 -13.75 16.53 15.15
N GLY A 26 -12.65 16.30 14.41
CA GLY A 26 -11.64 17.29 14.08
C GLY A 26 -10.53 17.44 15.13
N MET A 27 -10.50 16.58 16.14
CA MET A 27 -9.56 16.68 17.27
C MET A 27 -8.21 16.03 17.00
N SER A 28 -8.12 15.10 16.04
CA SER A 28 -6.91 14.33 15.76
C SER A 28 -6.47 14.47 14.30
N HIS A 29 -5.23 14.91 14.10
CA HIS A 29 -4.59 14.99 12.77
C HIS A 29 -3.35 14.10 12.76
N LYS A 30 -3.58 12.81 12.60
CA LYS A 30 -2.57 11.75 12.69
C LYS A 30 -2.62 10.85 11.47
N THR A 31 -1.54 10.14 11.21
CA THR A 31 -1.41 9.04 10.25
C THR A 31 -0.52 7.96 10.85
N ASP A 32 -0.51 6.78 10.26
CA ASP A 32 0.44 5.76 10.62
C ASP A 32 1.63 5.69 9.64
N VAL A 33 2.68 4.95 10.01
CA VAL A 33 3.90 4.83 9.19
C VAL A 33 3.64 4.20 7.82
N THR A 34 2.65 3.30 7.70
CA THR A 34 2.38 2.60 6.44
C THR A 34 1.72 3.52 5.43
N ASN A 35 0.75 4.34 5.83
CA ASN A 35 0.16 5.36 4.99
C ASN A 35 1.15 6.49 4.70
N ALA A 36 1.90 6.97 5.69
CA ALA A 36 2.94 7.97 5.50
C ALA A 36 3.97 7.54 4.44
N SER A 37 4.39 6.29 4.43
CA SER A 37 5.36 5.73 3.49
C SER A 37 4.88 5.78 2.02
N ARG A 38 3.57 5.93 1.76
CA ARG A 38 3.00 6.01 0.40
C ARG A 38 2.97 7.43 -0.17
N THR A 39 3.37 8.42 0.60
CA THR A 39 3.28 9.84 0.19
C THR A 39 4.46 10.34 -0.64
N MET A 40 5.55 9.59 -0.73
CA MET A 40 6.86 10.02 -1.26
C MET A 40 7.49 11.19 -0.49
N LEU A 41 7.00 11.50 0.71
CA LEU A 41 7.50 12.57 1.57
C LEU A 41 8.05 12.04 2.90
N PHE A 42 7.88 10.75 3.15
CA PHE A 42 8.29 10.08 4.38
C PHE A 42 9.58 9.28 4.17
N ASN A 43 10.58 9.57 4.98
CA ASN A 43 11.83 8.80 4.99
C ASN A 43 11.63 7.52 5.80
N ILE A 44 11.59 6.38 5.12
CA ILE A 44 11.35 5.08 5.75
C ILE A 44 12.52 4.58 6.61
N GLU A 45 13.73 5.12 6.43
CA GLU A 45 14.91 4.81 7.23
C GLU A 45 14.93 5.61 8.52
N GLU A 46 14.74 6.93 8.42
CA GLU A 46 14.71 7.83 9.56
C GLU A 46 13.36 7.86 10.28
N GLN A 47 12.32 7.24 9.70
CA GLN A 47 10.97 7.13 10.27
C GLN A 47 10.29 8.48 10.53
N LYS A 48 10.55 9.46 9.68
CA LYS A 48 10.01 10.83 9.79
C LYS A 48 9.74 11.42 8.41
N TRP A 49 9.01 12.52 8.38
CA TRP A 49 8.89 13.33 7.17
C TRP A 49 10.27 13.84 6.74
N ASP A 50 10.57 13.71 5.46
CA ASP A 50 11.86 14.06 4.88
C ASP A 50 11.93 15.55 4.56
N GLU A 51 12.74 16.30 5.32
CA GLU A 51 12.84 17.74 5.18
C GLU A 51 13.40 18.19 3.81
N ASP A 52 14.28 17.40 3.21
CA ASP A 52 14.84 17.71 1.89
C ASP A 52 13.76 17.60 0.81
N LEU A 53 12.93 16.54 0.88
CA LEU A 53 11.79 16.37 -0.02
C LEU A 53 10.71 17.44 0.21
N LEU A 54 10.42 17.79 1.47
CA LEU A 54 9.49 18.88 1.77
C LEU A 54 9.97 20.21 1.20
N ASN A 55 11.25 20.51 1.32
CA ASN A 55 11.87 21.70 0.76
C ASN A 55 11.84 21.68 -0.77
N LEU A 56 12.20 20.55 -1.39
CA LEU A 56 12.20 20.36 -2.85
C LEU A 56 10.82 20.62 -3.45
N PHE A 57 9.77 20.09 -2.83
CA PHE A 57 8.38 20.27 -3.28
C PHE A 57 7.73 21.54 -2.71
N ALA A 58 8.45 22.29 -1.86
CA ALA A 58 7.96 23.48 -1.18
C ALA A 58 6.66 23.22 -0.38
N ILE A 59 6.60 22.10 0.34
CA ILE A 59 5.49 21.69 1.19
C ILE A 59 5.77 22.13 2.62
N PRO A 60 4.91 22.96 3.24
CA PRO A 60 5.07 23.35 4.64
C PRO A 60 4.88 22.17 5.58
N ARG A 61 5.85 21.96 6.48
CA ARG A 61 5.79 20.89 7.50
C ARG A 61 4.53 20.96 8.37
N SER A 62 4.02 22.17 8.60
CA SER A 62 2.80 22.42 9.39
C SER A 62 1.52 21.81 8.81
N MET A 63 1.52 21.44 7.53
CA MET A 63 0.38 20.79 6.89
C MET A 63 0.29 19.28 7.17
N LEU A 64 1.41 18.66 7.53
CA LEU A 64 1.52 17.20 7.58
C LEU A 64 1.07 16.66 8.94
N PRO A 65 0.40 15.48 8.95
CA PRO A 65 -0.04 14.85 10.19
C PRO A 65 1.13 14.33 11.03
N GLU A 66 0.87 14.09 12.30
CA GLU A 66 1.75 13.34 13.18
C GLU A 66 1.81 11.88 12.70
N VAL A 67 3.02 11.32 12.59
CA VAL A 67 3.22 9.92 12.15
C VAL A 67 3.37 9.00 13.35
N CYS A 68 2.39 8.15 13.55
CA CYS A 68 2.28 7.23 14.68
C CYS A 68 2.62 5.79 14.30
N ASP A 69 2.75 4.93 15.30
CA ASP A 69 2.74 3.48 15.12
C ASP A 69 1.38 3.01 14.60
N ASN A 70 1.33 1.81 14.01
CA ASN A 70 0.06 1.24 13.54
C ASN A 70 -0.93 0.97 14.68
N VAL A 71 -0.42 0.69 15.88
CA VAL A 71 -1.20 0.58 17.13
C VAL A 71 -0.87 1.79 17.98
N PHE A 72 -1.79 2.71 18.08
CA PHE A 72 -1.59 3.99 18.77
C PHE A 72 -2.95 4.59 19.17
N ASP A 73 -2.95 5.58 20.04
CA ASP A 73 -4.14 6.36 20.34
C ASP A 73 -4.35 7.43 19.24
N PHE A 74 -5.22 7.12 18.29
CA PHE A 74 -5.61 8.04 17.24
C PHE A 74 -6.78 8.95 17.64
N GLY A 75 -7.32 8.77 18.84
CA GLY A 75 -8.46 9.50 19.39
C GLY A 75 -9.69 8.62 19.57
N THR A 76 -10.82 9.24 19.87
CA THR A 76 -12.10 8.55 20.08
C THR A 76 -13.16 9.02 19.09
N THR A 77 -14.16 8.19 18.88
CA THR A 77 -15.34 8.52 18.07
C THR A 77 -16.62 8.18 18.80
N SER A 78 -17.65 9.01 18.64
CA SER A 78 -19.00 8.76 19.16
C SER A 78 -20.02 8.42 18.06
N VAL A 79 -19.62 8.40 16.79
CA VAL A 79 -20.53 8.20 15.65
C VAL A 79 -21.15 6.80 15.59
N LEU A 80 -20.64 5.86 16.39
CA LEU A 80 -21.13 4.47 16.45
C LEU A 80 -22.10 4.23 17.61
N GLY A 81 -22.65 5.28 18.23
CA GLY A 81 -23.63 5.18 19.31
C GLY A 81 -23.03 5.05 20.72
N GLY A 82 -21.72 5.27 20.87
CA GLY A 82 -20.98 5.28 22.13
C GLY A 82 -19.56 5.76 21.90
N GLU A 83 -18.83 6.03 22.97
CA GLU A 83 -17.42 6.40 22.86
C GLU A 83 -16.56 5.16 22.55
N VAL A 84 -15.91 5.16 21.39
CA VAL A 84 -15.06 4.08 20.92
C VAL A 84 -13.68 4.64 20.57
N SER A 85 -12.61 4.01 21.07
CA SER A 85 -11.23 4.38 20.75
C SER A 85 -10.85 3.94 19.35
N ILE A 86 -10.13 4.81 18.64
CA ILE A 86 -9.50 4.49 17.36
C ILE A 86 -8.08 4.02 17.71
N GLY A 87 -7.91 2.70 17.87
CA GLY A 87 -6.69 2.09 18.40
C GLY A 87 -5.71 1.55 17.35
N GLY A 88 -6.07 1.58 16.07
CA GLY A 88 -5.20 1.05 15.01
C GLY A 88 -5.50 1.60 13.63
N VAL A 89 -4.44 1.83 12.86
CA VAL A 89 -4.50 2.34 11.48
C VAL A 89 -3.42 1.64 10.66
N ALA A 90 -3.76 1.24 9.45
CA ALA A 90 -2.79 0.67 8.50
C ALA A 90 -3.29 0.88 7.06
N GLY A 91 -2.36 0.98 6.11
CA GLY A 91 -2.67 0.88 4.69
C GLY A 91 -3.27 -0.49 4.35
N ASP A 92 -4.14 -0.54 3.35
CA ASP A 92 -4.91 -1.75 2.99
C ASP A 92 -4.02 -2.97 2.72
N GLN A 93 -2.91 -2.78 2.01
CA GLN A 93 -1.97 -3.84 1.67
C GLN A 93 -1.21 -4.36 2.90
N GLN A 94 -0.85 -3.47 3.81
CA GLN A 94 -0.17 -3.79 5.07
C GLN A 94 -1.16 -4.44 6.07
N ALA A 95 -2.39 -3.94 6.12
CA ALA A 95 -3.44 -4.58 6.89
C ALA A 95 -3.71 -6.01 6.41
N ALA A 96 -3.71 -6.24 5.08
CA ALA A 96 -3.84 -7.58 4.50
C ALA A 96 -2.64 -8.49 4.85
N LEU A 97 -1.41 -7.95 4.91
CA LEU A 97 -0.23 -8.71 5.33
C LEU A 97 -0.42 -9.27 6.76
N ILE A 98 -0.85 -8.42 7.68
CA ILE A 98 -1.13 -8.81 9.07
C ILE A 98 -2.35 -9.74 9.13
N GLY A 99 -3.43 -9.42 8.40
CA GLY A 99 -4.65 -10.22 8.38
C GLY A 99 -4.45 -11.63 7.84
N GLN A 100 -3.46 -11.83 6.97
CA GLN A 100 -3.02 -13.15 6.49
C GLN A 100 -1.92 -13.78 7.36
N CYS A 101 -1.64 -13.22 8.52
CA CYS A 101 -0.64 -13.69 9.48
C CYS A 101 0.80 -13.76 8.93
N CYS A 102 1.13 -12.97 7.90
CA CYS A 102 2.48 -12.90 7.34
C CYS A 102 3.38 -11.99 8.20
N VAL A 103 3.60 -12.38 9.45
CA VAL A 103 4.27 -11.57 10.47
C VAL A 103 5.75 -11.92 10.68
N LYS A 104 6.22 -13.03 10.10
CA LYS A 104 7.62 -13.45 10.18
C LYS A 104 8.39 -13.09 8.91
N PRO A 105 9.69 -12.82 9.01
CA PRO A 105 10.54 -12.65 7.83
C PRO A 105 10.46 -13.85 6.89
N GLY A 106 10.33 -13.59 5.60
CA GLY A 106 10.16 -14.59 4.54
C GLY A 106 8.71 -14.97 4.23
N GLU A 107 7.75 -14.57 5.07
CA GLU A 107 6.33 -14.80 4.77
C GLU A 107 5.82 -13.77 3.75
N VAL A 108 4.98 -14.26 2.84
CA VAL A 108 4.47 -13.51 1.68
C VAL A 108 2.96 -13.55 1.67
N LYS A 109 2.33 -12.41 1.45
CA LYS A 109 0.93 -12.33 1.05
C LYS A 109 0.83 -11.92 -0.42
N SER A 110 -0.16 -12.41 -1.12
CA SER A 110 -0.52 -11.97 -2.47
C SER A 110 -2.01 -11.67 -2.54
N THR A 111 -2.35 -10.49 -3.07
CA THR A 111 -3.73 -10.08 -3.28
C THR A 111 -4.01 -10.04 -4.77
N TYR A 112 -4.94 -10.86 -5.23
CA TYR A 112 -5.40 -10.92 -6.61
C TYR A 112 -6.73 -10.19 -6.74
N GLY A 113 -6.73 -9.11 -7.52
CA GLY A 113 -7.92 -8.33 -7.88
C GLY A 113 -7.79 -7.87 -9.33
N THR A 114 -8.16 -6.64 -9.63
CA THR A 114 -7.90 -5.98 -10.92
C THR A 114 -6.42 -6.08 -11.30
N GLY A 115 -5.55 -5.75 -10.33
CA GLY A 115 -4.12 -6.05 -10.34
C GLY A 115 -3.77 -7.14 -9.31
N CYS A 116 -2.49 -7.48 -9.24
CA CYS A 116 -1.93 -8.36 -8.22
C CYS A 116 -0.86 -7.61 -7.43
N PHE A 117 -0.93 -7.69 -6.09
CA PHE A 117 -0.01 -7.02 -5.18
C PHE A 117 0.56 -8.03 -4.19
N LEU A 118 1.87 -8.23 -4.28
CA LEU A 118 2.63 -9.12 -3.43
C LEU A 118 3.41 -8.30 -2.40
N ILE A 119 3.37 -8.72 -1.13
CA ILE A 119 4.20 -8.15 -0.07
C ILE A 119 4.93 -9.27 0.65
N LEU A 120 6.26 -9.19 0.63
CA LEU A 120 7.18 -10.07 1.33
C LEU A 120 7.69 -9.38 2.60
N ASN A 121 7.40 -9.93 3.77
CA ASN A 121 7.94 -9.47 5.04
C ASN A 121 9.45 -9.72 5.10
N THR A 122 10.25 -8.67 5.31
CA THR A 122 11.72 -8.76 5.43
C THR A 122 12.22 -8.58 6.87
N GLY A 123 11.30 -8.43 7.83
CA GLY A 123 11.65 -8.21 9.23
C GLY A 123 12.23 -6.82 9.46
N ALA A 124 13.24 -6.73 10.32
CA ALA A 124 13.91 -5.47 10.64
C ALA A 124 14.89 -5.02 9.54
N GLU A 125 15.12 -5.83 8.53
CA GLU A 125 16.07 -5.56 7.48
C GLU A 125 15.44 -4.81 6.31
N ARG A 126 15.95 -3.62 6.01
CA ARG A 126 15.56 -2.82 4.85
C ARG A 126 16.32 -3.30 3.60
N LEU A 127 15.77 -4.32 2.95
CA LEU A 127 16.37 -4.87 1.74
C LEU A 127 16.17 -3.94 0.54
N HIS A 128 17.22 -3.79 -0.25
CA HIS A 128 17.15 -3.13 -1.55
C HIS A 128 17.07 -4.18 -2.67
N SER A 129 15.95 -4.19 -3.39
CA SER A 129 15.74 -5.16 -4.46
C SER A 129 16.53 -4.82 -5.72
N GLN A 130 17.23 -5.81 -6.27
CA GLN A 130 17.84 -5.71 -7.59
C GLN A 130 16.86 -6.02 -8.73
N SER A 131 15.64 -6.49 -8.40
CA SER A 131 14.58 -6.89 -9.34
C SER A 131 13.43 -5.89 -9.41
N LYS A 132 13.69 -4.60 -9.14
CA LYS A 132 12.71 -3.50 -9.21
C LYS A 132 11.51 -3.64 -8.27
N LEU A 133 11.60 -4.46 -7.21
CA LEU A 133 10.61 -4.46 -6.14
C LEU A 133 10.80 -3.20 -5.28
N LEU A 134 9.70 -2.68 -4.78
CA LEU A 134 9.74 -1.52 -3.89
C LEU A 134 10.05 -1.97 -2.46
N THR A 135 10.98 -1.28 -1.79
CA THR A 135 11.13 -1.39 -0.35
C THR A 135 10.09 -0.50 0.33
N THR A 136 9.34 -1.05 1.26
CA THR A 136 8.27 -0.34 1.97
C THR A 136 8.27 -0.68 3.45
N VAL A 137 7.47 0.05 4.22
CA VAL A 137 7.18 -0.28 5.62
C VAL A 137 6.05 -1.29 5.64
N ALA A 138 6.25 -2.42 6.33
CA ALA A 138 5.19 -3.38 6.60
C ALA A 138 4.32 -2.93 7.77
N TYR A 139 4.94 -2.58 8.89
CA TYR A 139 4.28 -2.01 10.07
C TYR A 139 5.31 -1.50 11.08
N ARG A 140 4.85 -0.69 12.04
CA ARG A 140 5.61 -0.30 13.24
C ARG A 140 4.72 -0.45 14.46
N VAL A 141 5.19 -1.21 15.45
CA VAL A 141 4.46 -1.47 16.70
C VAL A 141 5.44 -1.34 17.87
N ASN A 142 5.08 -0.58 18.89
CA ASN A 142 5.94 -0.27 20.05
C ASN A 142 7.32 0.27 19.63
N GLY A 143 7.35 1.14 18.62
CA GLY A 143 8.57 1.72 18.08
C GLY A 143 9.44 0.76 17.26
N LYS A 144 9.07 -0.51 17.13
CA LYS A 144 9.80 -1.50 16.33
C LYS A 144 9.24 -1.58 14.92
N ILE A 145 10.09 -1.24 13.94
CA ILE A 145 9.72 -1.28 12.52
C ILE A 145 9.94 -2.67 11.94
N THR A 146 9.05 -3.03 11.03
CA THR A 146 9.18 -4.16 10.11
C THR A 146 9.07 -3.63 8.69
N TYR A 147 10.01 -4.05 7.84
CA TYR A 147 10.05 -3.70 6.42
C TYR A 147 9.46 -4.82 5.56
N ALA A 148 9.21 -4.48 4.31
CA ALA A 148 8.76 -5.43 3.30
C ALA A 148 9.29 -5.05 1.91
N LEU A 149 9.30 -6.03 1.02
CA LEU A 149 9.40 -5.82 -0.42
C LEU A 149 8.02 -5.94 -1.05
N GLU A 150 7.68 -4.99 -1.93
CA GLU A 150 6.41 -4.95 -2.65
C GLU A 150 6.62 -5.16 -4.14
N GLY A 151 5.86 -6.11 -4.70
CA GLY A 151 5.74 -6.32 -6.13
C GLY A 151 4.32 -6.01 -6.60
N SER A 152 4.18 -5.33 -7.74
CA SER A 152 2.89 -4.94 -8.28
C SER A 152 2.76 -5.35 -9.75
N ILE A 153 1.65 -6.00 -10.07
CA ILE A 153 1.19 -6.29 -11.43
C ILE A 153 -0.14 -5.55 -11.59
N PHE A 154 -0.17 -4.54 -12.47
CA PHE A 154 -1.35 -3.66 -12.58
C PHE A 154 -2.51 -4.30 -13.33
N VAL A 155 -2.23 -5.29 -14.16
CA VAL A 155 -3.21 -5.99 -15.00
C VAL A 155 -3.17 -7.49 -14.66
N ALA A 156 -4.12 -7.95 -13.86
CA ALA A 156 -4.29 -9.36 -13.48
C ALA A 156 -5.74 -9.81 -13.76
N GLY A 157 -6.65 -9.65 -12.81
CA GLY A 157 -8.07 -9.95 -13.04
C GLY A 157 -8.70 -9.11 -14.15
N SER A 158 -8.21 -7.89 -14.38
CA SER A 158 -8.64 -7.06 -15.50
C SER A 158 -8.30 -7.66 -16.87
N ALA A 159 -7.21 -8.44 -16.99
CA ALA A 159 -6.92 -9.18 -18.21
C ALA A 159 -7.97 -10.27 -18.49
N ILE A 160 -8.39 -10.99 -17.45
CA ILE A 160 -9.44 -11.99 -17.55
C ILE A 160 -10.77 -11.36 -17.95
N GLN A 161 -11.11 -10.21 -17.36
CA GLN A 161 -12.29 -9.45 -17.75
C GLN A 161 -12.24 -9.00 -19.21
N TRP A 162 -11.11 -8.47 -19.65
CA TRP A 162 -10.91 -8.04 -21.03
C TRP A 162 -11.01 -9.21 -22.03
N LEU A 163 -10.44 -10.38 -21.69
CA LEU A 163 -10.56 -11.59 -22.52
C LEU A 163 -12.01 -12.09 -22.62
N ARG A 164 -12.81 -11.90 -21.56
CA ARG A 164 -14.22 -12.23 -21.55
C ARG A 164 -15.05 -11.19 -22.32
N ASP A 165 -14.91 -9.91 -21.95
CA ASP A 165 -15.85 -8.85 -22.35
C ASP A 165 -15.54 -8.27 -23.74
N GLU A 166 -14.25 -8.15 -24.10
CA GLU A 166 -13.83 -7.54 -25.37
C GLU A 166 -13.38 -8.57 -26.40
N MET A 167 -12.76 -9.65 -25.96
CA MET A 167 -12.27 -10.71 -26.87
C MET A 167 -13.28 -11.86 -27.02
N GLU A 168 -14.28 -11.94 -26.15
CA GLU A 168 -15.34 -12.95 -26.16
C GLU A 168 -14.81 -14.42 -26.19
N PHE A 169 -13.65 -14.68 -25.56
CA PHE A 169 -13.04 -16.01 -25.57
C PHE A 169 -13.78 -17.00 -24.70
N PHE A 170 -14.53 -16.56 -23.72
CA PHE A 170 -15.39 -17.32 -22.81
C PHE A 170 -16.48 -16.42 -22.23
N SER A 171 -17.55 -17.02 -21.72
CA SER A 171 -18.70 -16.27 -21.19
C SER A 171 -18.60 -15.98 -19.70
N ASP A 172 -17.95 -16.86 -18.95
CA ASP A 172 -17.78 -16.75 -17.50
C ASP A 172 -16.31 -16.84 -17.10
N ALA A 173 -15.88 -16.03 -16.13
CA ALA A 173 -14.50 -16.03 -15.65
C ALA A 173 -14.08 -17.42 -15.08
N SER A 174 -15.02 -18.18 -14.54
CA SER A 174 -14.78 -19.53 -14.03
C SER A 174 -14.43 -20.55 -15.12
N ASP A 175 -14.74 -20.27 -16.39
CA ASP A 175 -14.37 -21.13 -17.50
C ASP A 175 -12.86 -21.17 -17.75
N THR A 176 -12.13 -20.12 -17.28
CA THR A 176 -10.66 -20.06 -17.41
C THR A 176 -9.96 -21.22 -16.71
N GLU A 177 -10.46 -21.68 -15.56
CA GLU A 177 -9.92 -22.85 -14.85
C GLU A 177 -10.07 -24.12 -15.69
N LYS A 178 -11.27 -24.35 -16.26
CA LYS A 178 -11.54 -25.51 -17.11
C LYS A 178 -10.67 -25.50 -18.37
N LEU A 179 -10.51 -24.33 -18.98
CA LEU A 179 -9.67 -24.16 -20.17
C LEU A 179 -8.19 -24.40 -19.84
N ALA A 180 -7.72 -23.90 -18.69
CA ALA A 180 -6.35 -24.12 -18.22
C ALA A 180 -6.06 -25.60 -17.96
N MET A 181 -7.02 -26.34 -17.37
CA MET A 181 -6.89 -27.80 -17.13
C MET A 181 -6.85 -28.64 -18.44
N GLN A 182 -7.39 -28.10 -19.54
CA GLN A 182 -7.36 -28.74 -20.84
C GLN A 182 -6.10 -28.39 -21.65
N ALA A 183 -5.35 -27.39 -21.24
CA ALA A 183 -4.12 -27.00 -21.93
C ALA A 183 -3.04 -28.08 -21.73
N SER A 184 -2.26 -28.34 -22.77
CA SER A 184 -1.13 -29.26 -22.66
C SER A 184 0.01 -28.66 -21.86
N ASP A 185 0.82 -29.51 -21.20
CA ASP A 185 2.03 -29.05 -20.46
C ASP A 185 3.09 -28.43 -21.39
N GLU A 186 2.95 -28.63 -22.71
CA GLU A 186 3.82 -28.01 -23.73
C GLU A 186 3.32 -26.63 -24.19
N SER A 187 2.27 -26.09 -23.54
CA SER A 187 1.75 -24.77 -23.86
C SER A 187 2.82 -23.69 -23.68
N LEU A 188 2.89 -22.78 -24.63
CA LEU A 188 3.84 -21.67 -24.62
C LEU A 188 3.72 -20.88 -23.32
N SER A 189 4.84 -20.65 -22.66
CA SER A 189 4.91 -19.77 -21.50
C SER A 189 4.48 -18.33 -21.88
N LEU A 190 3.69 -17.69 -21.03
CA LEU A 190 3.29 -16.28 -21.18
C LEU A 190 4.49 -15.34 -21.38
N ILE A 191 5.67 -15.68 -20.87
CA ILE A 191 6.92 -14.93 -21.08
C ILE A 191 7.27 -14.83 -22.56
N HIS A 192 7.05 -15.89 -23.33
CA HIS A 192 7.34 -15.88 -24.77
C HIS A 192 6.33 -15.07 -25.59
N ILE A 193 5.14 -14.81 -25.03
CA ILE A 193 4.06 -14.08 -25.71
C ILE A 193 4.05 -12.60 -25.30
N SER A 194 4.31 -12.31 -24.01
CA SER A 194 4.10 -10.97 -23.44
C SER A 194 5.36 -10.11 -23.34
N GLU A 195 6.56 -10.68 -23.44
CA GLU A 195 7.78 -9.89 -23.53
C GLU A 195 8.22 -9.72 -25.00
N PRO A 196 7.98 -8.54 -25.60
CA PRO A 196 8.62 -8.24 -26.87
C PRO A 196 10.13 -8.22 -26.62
N THR A 197 10.84 -9.12 -27.29
CA THR A 197 12.29 -9.09 -27.35
C THR A 197 12.74 -7.70 -27.82
N ARG A 198 13.09 -6.81 -26.90
CA ARG A 198 13.81 -5.59 -27.25
C ARG A 198 15.19 -6.05 -27.75
N PRO A 199 15.56 -5.74 -28.99
CA PRO A 199 16.92 -5.96 -29.40
C PRO A 199 17.83 -5.17 -28.44
N LEU A 200 18.72 -5.87 -27.78
CA LEU A 200 19.81 -5.25 -27.04
C LEU A 200 20.61 -4.39 -28.03
N ARG A 201 20.49 -3.08 -27.88
CA ARG A 201 21.39 -2.10 -28.52
C ARG A 201 22.57 -1.81 -27.63
#